data_4b387fede3faa31251e303ae08dad89f
#
_entry.id   4b387fede3faa31251e303ae08dad89f
#
_cell.length_a   1.000
_cell.length_b   1.000
_cell.length_c   1.000
_cell.angle_alpha   90.00
_cell.angle_beta   90.00
_cell.angle_gamma   90.00
#
_symmetry.space_group_name_H-M   'P 1'
#
loop_
_entity.id
_entity.type
_entity.pdbx_description
1 polymer ?
#
loop_
_entity_poly.entity_id
_entity_poly.type
_entity_poly.pdbx_seq_one_letter_code
_entity_poly.pdbx_strand_id
1 'polypeptide(L)'
;MEGVSTKGARGGAIRLDHQYSGFDSHDETLMSKAESLHQYRESLRQGTCAGNDYLGWLTLPSAMLPTLEDTMFDYVERLRNECDAVVVIGIGGSYLGAKAIVDALPEAVNGPRLVFLGCNLCPDYLSNQLKSLEGKRLGVIVISKSGTTTEPAIALRAVLDWARRQGAPVEAGHIVAITDAEKGALHDEAKAQGWGMMVIPSNVGGRYSVLTPVGILPLAVAGINVVDLLSGAELCEQEYRTRSKDVVEAQQYAAWRLVQYGQGRLVELLATYTPYMAGMAEWYKQLFAESEGKDGKGVFPISAVFTTDLHSLGQYFQQGHRLFFGTHLQFDAPLSRVEVPQQSSNGDGLGYLAGKDLHAINCIAQSATQQAHLEGNLPSLAIWLARRDAFNLGYLIYFLEYACALSCLAMGVNPFNQPGVEDYKRHMFERLGKPGYIGK
;
A
#
# COMPACT_ATOMS: atom_id res chain seq x y z
N MET A 1 -8.76 22.68 29.22
CA MET A 1 -8.23 23.16 27.93
C MET A 1 -6.75 23.49 28.16
N GLU A 2 -5.91 22.49 28.13
CA GLU A 2 -4.46 22.68 28.21
C GLU A 2 -3.87 22.27 26.87
N GLY A 3 -2.98 23.12 26.37
CA GLY A 3 -2.56 23.16 25.00
C GLY A 3 -1.86 21.91 24.50
N VAL A 4 -2.26 21.50 23.32
CA VAL A 4 -1.49 20.60 22.45
C VAL A 4 -0.17 21.31 22.14
N SER A 5 0.90 20.86 22.77
CA SER A 5 2.26 21.37 22.56
C SER A 5 2.70 21.05 21.13
N THR A 6 2.67 22.05 20.28
CA THR A 6 3.34 22.06 18.97
C THR A 6 4.83 22.20 19.18
N LYS A 7 5.52 21.15 19.65
CA LYS A 7 6.96 21.05 19.49
C LYS A 7 7.23 20.29 18.19
N GLY A 8 7.52 21.05 17.14
CA GLY A 8 8.13 20.53 15.92
C GLY A 8 9.46 19.86 16.25
N ALA A 9 9.42 18.59 16.54
CA ALA A 9 10.60 17.75 16.56
C ALA A 9 10.83 17.27 15.10
N ARG A 10 12.00 17.56 14.58
CA ARG A 10 12.62 16.85 13.44
C ARG A 10 12.97 15.43 13.93
N GLY A 11 11.98 14.59 14.11
CA GLY A 11 12.09 13.18 14.44
C GLY A 11 10.96 12.50 13.69
N GLY A 12 11.18 11.34 13.16
CA GLY A 12 10.41 10.46 12.29
C GLY A 12 9.02 10.92 11.83
N ALA A 13 8.69 10.73 10.57
CA ALA A 13 7.40 11.15 10.00
C ALA A 13 6.19 10.42 10.62
N ILE A 14 6.42 9.41 11.47
CA ILE A 14 5.38 8.59 12.13
C ILE A 14 5.47 8.73 13.65
N ARG A 15 4.30 8.87 14.28
CA ARG A 15 4.11 8.79 15.73
C ARG A 15 3.14 7.66 16.07
N LEU A 16 3.56 6.75 16.94
CA LEU A 16 2.70 5.71 17.51
C LEU A 16 2.02 6.24 18.78
N ASP A 17 0.72 6.14 18.85
CA ASP A 17 -0.07 6.56 20.00
C ASP A 17 -0.70 5.33 20.66
N HIS A 18 -0.26 5.05 21.87
CA HIS A 18 -0.64 3.90 22.68
C HIS A 18 -1.79 4.15 23.64
N GLN A 19 -2.41 5.34 23.63
CA GLN A 19 -3.45 5.73 24.60
C GLN A 19 -4.57 4.70 24.74
N TYR A 20 -4.94 4.03 23.64
CA TYR A 20 -6.03 3.05 23.62
C TYR A 20 -5.53 1.63 23.24
N SER A 21 -4.23 1.38 23.35
CA SER A 21 -3.63 0.08 22.97
C SER A 21 -3.79 -1.01 24.04
N GLY A 22 -4.24 -0.65 25.22
CA GLY A 22 -4.21 -1.54 26.39
C GLY A 22 -2.85 -1.61 27.07
N PHE A 23 -1.86 -0.86 26.60
CA PHE A 23 -0.51 -0.77 27.14
C PHE A 23 -0.05 0.68 27.20
N ASP A 24 0.74 1.03 28.20
CA ASP A 24 1.54 2.26 28.19
C ASP A 24 2.66 2.12 27.15
N SER A 25 3.13 3.25 26.59
CA SER A 25 4.26 3.28 25.65
C SER A 25 5.57 2.72 26.24
N HIS A 26 5.66 2.66 27.57
CA HIS A 26 6.78 2.11 28.34
C HIS A 26 6.45 0.79 29.04
N ASP A 27 5.33 0.15 28.69
CA ASP A 27 4.95 -1.14 29.28
C ASP A 27 6.06 -2.18 29.09
N GLU A 28 6.48 -2.81 30.17
CA GLU A 28 7.60 -3.76 30.18
C GLU A 28 7.38 -4.94 29.24
N THR A 29 6.14 -5.43 29.11
CA THR A 29 5.81 -6.54 28.20
C THR A 29 6.00 -6.13 26.74
N LEU A 30 5.49 -4.94 26.39
CA LEU A 30 5.60 -4.40 25.03
C LEU A 30 7.07 -4.08 24.70
N MET A 31 7.78 -3.42 25.60
CA MET A 31 9.18 -3.04 25.40
C MET A 31 10.09 -4.27 25.31
N SER A 32 9.95 -5.23 26.21
CA SER A 32 10.70 -6.51 26.16
C SER A 32 10.43 -7.26 24.87
N LYS A 33 9.16 -7.27 24.39
CA LYS A 33 8.81 -7.87 23.10
C LYS A 33 9.48 -7.12 21.94
N ALA A 34 9.47 -5.79 21.95
CA ALA A 34 10.12 -4.98 20.93
C ALA A 34 11.64 -5.19 20.90
N GLU A 35 12.29 -5.23 22.06
CA GLU A 35 13.71 -5.55 22.18
C GLU A 35 14.03 -6.94 21.65
N SER A 36 13.19 -7.93 21.90
CA SER A 36 13.37 -9.28 21.36
C SER A 36 13.41 -9.33 19.82
N LEU A 37 12.88 -8.31 19.14
CA LEU A 37 12.91 -8.22 17.67
C LEU A 37 14.26 -7.73 17.12
N HIS A 38 15.19 -7.27 17.97
CA HIS A 38 16.53 -6.88 17.51
C HIS A 38 17.25 -8.01 16.75
N GLN A 39 17.10 -9.25 17.19
CA GLN A 39 17.71 -10.38 16.49
C GLN A 39 17.22 -10.53 15.03
N TYR A 40 15.94 -10.27 14.79
CA TYR A 40 15.35 -10.34 13.43
C TYR A 40 15.76 -9.13 12.59
N ARG A 41 15.86 -7.95 13.20
CA ARG A 41 16.38 -6.76 12.57
C ARG A 41 17.84 -6.95 12.14
N GLU A 42 18.65 -7.57 12.99
CA GLU A 42 20.03 -7.91 12.67
C GLU A 42 20.11 -8.97 11.58
N SER A 43 19.23 -9.99 11.58
CA SER A 43 19.16 -11.01 10.53
C SER A 43 18.76 -10.43 9.17
N LEU A 44 17.85 -9.43 9.12
CA LEU A 44 17.55 -8.67 7.91
C LEU A 44 18.78 -7.93 7.40
N ARG A 45 19.44 -7.21 8.29
CA ARG A 45 20.63 -6.41 7.96
C ARG A 45 21.80 -7.27 7.44
N GLN A 46 21.98 -8.47 8.00
CA GLN A 46 23.05 -9.40 7.63
C GLN A 46 22.67 -10.32 6.46
N GLY A 47 21.41 -10.31 6.02
CA GLY A 47 20.93 -11.21 4.97
C GLY A 47 20.92 -12.70 5.40
N THR A 48 20.69 -12.97 6.70
CA THR A 48 20.67 -14.34 7.24
C THR A 48 19.27 -14.84 7.58
N CYS A 49 18.24 -14.04 7.33
CA CYS A 49 16.85 -14.39 7.60
C CYS A 49 16.26 -15.33 6.55
N ALA A 50 15.10 -15.91 6.87
CA ALA A 50 14.31 -16.67 5.89
C ALA A 50 13.90 -15.76 4.72
N GLY A 51 14.12 -16.21 3.47
CA GLY A 51 13.81 -15.43 2.27
C GLY A 51 14.81 -14.33 1.94
N ASN A 52 16.04 -14.45 2.39
CA ASN A 52 17.13 -13.49 2.18
C ASN A 52 17.44 -13.18 0.70
N ASP A 53 16.96 -14.00 -0.25
CA ASP A 53 17.03 -13.70 -1.68
C ASP A 53 16.17 -12.51 -2.10
N TYR A 54 15.28 -12.02 -1.21
CA TYR A 54 14.30 -10.95 -1.48
C TYR A 54 14.48 -9.71 -0.59
N LEU A 55 15.71 -9.36 -0.26
CA LEU A 55 16.02 -8.21 0.63
C LEU A 55 16.35 -6.91 -0.12
N GLY A 56 16.20 -6.87 -1.45
CA GLY A 56 16.51 -5.67 -2.24
C GLY A 56 15.71 -4.42 -1.83
N TRP A 57 14.52 -4.60 -1.24
CA TRP A 57 13.70 -3.50 -0.76
C TRP A 57 14.33 -2.73 0.43
N LEU A 58 15.21 -3.35 1.22
CA LEU A 58 15.83 -2.71 2.39
C LEU A 58 16.67 -1.47 2.08
N THR A 59 17.26 -1.41 0.90
CA THR A 59 18.11 -0.28 0.47
C THR A 59 17.58 0.34 -0.83
N LEU A 60 16.36 0.00 -1.20
CA LEU A 60 15.76 0.44 -2.46
C LEU A 60 15.56 1.95 -2.52
N PRO A 61 15.03 2.65 -1.48
CA PRO A 61 14.80 4.09 -1.55
C PRO A 61 16.10 4.87 -1.82
N SER A 62 17.15 4.62 -1.05
CA SER A 62 18.45 5.28 -1.23
C SER A 62 19.15 4.90 -2.54
N ALA A 63 18.89 3.70 -3.09
CA ALA A 63 19.45 3.26 -4.37
C ALA A 63 18.69 3.85 -5.57
N MET A 64 17.36 3.97 -5.49
CA MET A 64 16.51 4.46 -6.58
C MET A 64 16.62 5.97 -6.79
N LEU A 65 16.67 6.75 -5.71
CA LEU A 65 16.60 8.20 -5.76
C LEU A 65 17.66 8.84 -6.68
N PRO A 66 18.95 8.45 -6.64
CA PRO A 66 19.97 9.01 -7.50
C PRO A 66 19.84 8.66 -8.99
N THR A 67 19.08 7.60 -9.32
CA THR A 67 19.00 7.05 -10.69
C THR A 67 17.68 7.37 -11.41
N LEU A 68 16.77 8.09 -10.74
CA LEU A 68 15.43 8.35 -11.26
C LEU A 68 15.43 9.05 -12.62
N GLU A 69 16.21 10.12 -12.77
CA GLU A 69 16.26 10.91 -14.00
C GLU A 69 16.80 10.10 -15.19
N ASP A 70 17.86 9.34 -14.96
CA ASP A 70 18.53 8.57 -16.02
C ASP A 70 17.69 7.38 -16.51
N THR A 71 16.78 6.85 -15.68
CA THR A 71 16.10 5.61 -15.99
C THR A 71 14.64 5.77 -16.44
N MET A 72 13.99 6.90 -16.09
CA MET A 72 12.55 7.05 -16.29
C MET A 72 12.13 8.32 -17.01
N PHE A 73 12.96 9.35 -17.03
CA PHE A 73 12.56 10.69 -17.48
C PHE A 73 11.93 10.68 -18.88
N ASP A 74 12.56 10.03 -19.85
CA ASP A 74 12.07 9.97 -21.24
C ASP A 74 10.69 9.29 -21.35
N TYR A 75 10.45 8.24 -20.56
CA TYR A 75 9.15 7.55 -20.56
C TYR A 75 8.07 8.42 -19.92
N VAL A 76 8.38 9.07 -18.80
CA VAL A 76 7.46 9.96 -18.11
C VAL A 76 7.10 11.15 -19.00
N GLU A 77 8.09 11.83 -19.57
CA GLU A 77 7.89 12.98 -20.44
C GLU A 77 7.01 12.63 -21.64
N ARG A 78 7.32 11.54 -22.34
CA ARG A 78 6.56 11.08 -23.50
C ARG A 78 5.13 10.73 -23.13
N LEU A 79 4.91 9.90 -22.11
CA LEU A 79 3.57 9.47 -21.71
C LEU A 79 2.73 10.65 -21.21
N ARG A 80 3.33 11.63 -20.54
CA ARG A 80 2.63 12.83 -20.07
C ARG A 80 2.26 13.81 -21.17
N ASN A 81 3.14 14.00 -22.15
CA ASN A 81 2.93 15.01 -23.19
C ASN A 81 2.11 14.49 -24.37
N GLU A 82 2.20 13.20 -24.64
CA GLU A 82 1.63 12.63 -25.87
C GLU A 82 0.37 11.79 -25.62
N CYS A 83 0.06 11.38 -24.38
CA CYS A 83 -1.11 10.57 -24.07
C CYS A 83 -2.17 11.34 -23.26
N ASP A 84 -3.45 11.09 -23.57
CA ASP A 84 -4.59 11.62 -22.80
C ASP A 84 -4.96 10.68 -21.64
N ALA A 85 -4.66 9.39 -21.80
CA ALA A 85 -4.84 8.37 -20.78
C ALA A 85 -3.75 7.31 -20.87
N VAL A 86 -3.35 6.76 -19.72
CA VAL A 86 -2.38 5.67 -19.63
C VAL A 86 -3.03 4.49 -18.92
N VAL A 87 -3.03 3.34 -19.60
CA VAL A 87 -3.54 2.09 -19.03
C VAL A 87 -2.40 1.39 -18.30
N VAL A 88 -2.55 1.24 -16.99
CA VAL A 88 -1.61 0.49 -16.14
C VAL A 88 -2.14 -0.93 -15.98
N ILE A 89 -1.42 -1.89 -16.53
CA ILE A 89 -1.83 -3.30 -16.56
C ILE A 89 -1.00 -4.10 -15.59
N GLY A 90 -1.64 -4.64 -14.56
CA GLY A 90 -0.98 -5.43 -13.52
C GLY A 90 -1.99 -6.03 -12.54
N ILE A 91 -1.52 -6.95 -11.69
CA ILE A 91 -2.32 -7.56 -10.63
C ILE A 91 -1.50 -7.65 -9.33
N GLY A 92 -2.18 -7.63 -8.18
CA GLY A 92 -1.53 -7.69 -6.87
C GLY A 92 -0.53 -6.56 -6.68
N GLY A 93 0.70 -6.87 -6.29
CA GLY A 93 1.76 -5.89 -6.08
C GLY A 93 2.12 -5.06 -7.33
N SER A 94 1.77 -5.55 -8.53
CA SER A 94 2.04 -4.85 -9.78
C SER A 94 1.09 -3.66 -10.06
N TYR A 95 0.05 -3.45 -9.23
CA TYR A 95 -0.82 -2.28 -9.41
C TYR A 95 -1.27 -1.65 -8.08
N LEU A 96 -1.41 -2.49 -7.03
CA LEU A 96 -2.14 -2.10 -5.82
C LEU A 96 -1.46 -0.94 -5.09
N GLY A 97 -0.12 -0.98 -4.97
CA GLY A 97 0.63 0.11 -4.33
C GLY A 97 0.56 1.43 -5.10
N ALA A 98 0.76 1.40 -6.43
CA ALA A 98 0.62 2.59 -7.26
C ALA A 98 -0.80 3.17 -7.19
N LYS A 99 -1.82 2.31 -7.34
CA LYS A 99 -3.22 2.73 -7.23
C LYS A 99 -3.53 3.34 -5.86
N ALA A 100 -3.04 2.73 -4.78
CA ALA A 100 -3.23 3.22 -3.43
C ALA A 100 -2.70 4.65 -3.23
N ILE A 101 -1.55 4.98 -3.79
CA ILE A 101 -0.95 6.31 -3.69
C ILE A 101 -1.69 7.31 -4.59
N VAL A 102 -2.09 6.92 -5.81
CA VAL A 102 -2.92 7.77 -6.69
C VAL A 102 -4.25 8.12 -6.00
N ASP A 103 -4.93 7.14 -5.43
CA ASP A 103 -6.19 7.34 -4.70
C ASP A 103 -5.98 8.19 -3.43
N ALA A 104 -4.82 8.05 -2.78
CA ALA A 104 -4.47 8.82 -1.58
C ALA A 104 -4.14 10.28 -1.88
N LEU A 105 -3.65 10.62 -3.07
CA LEU A 105 -3.16 11.96 -3.43
C LEU A 105 -3.86 12.52 -4.68
N PRO A 106 -5.20 12.57 -4.75
CA PRO A 106 -5.90 13.02 -5.96
C PRO A 106 -5.58 14.47 -6.32
N GLU A 107 -5.23 15.29 -5.34
CA GLU A 107 -4.86 16.72 -5.56
C GLU A 107 -3.49 16.87 -6.25
N ALA A 108 -2.63 15.87 -6.15
CA ALA A 108 -1.32 15.87 -6.80
C ALA A 108 -1.38 15.36 -8.25
N VAL A 109 -2.47 14.70 -8.65
CA VAL A 109 -2.64 14.16 -10.00
C VAL A 109 -2.85 15.28 -10.99
N ASN A 110 -1.88 15.50 -11.88
CA ASN A 110 -1.91 16.53 -12.92
C ASN A 110 -1.40 16.03 -14.28
N GLY A 111 -1.26 14.73 -14.44
CA GLY A 111 -0.88 14.03 -15.67
C GLY A 111 -2.07 13.44 -16.43
N PRO A 112 -1.82 12.54 -17.40
CA PRO A 112 -2.85 11.79 -18.08
C PRO A 112 -3.65 10.93 -17.09
N ARG A 113 -4.91 10.66 -17.43
CA ARG A 113 -5.76 9.78 -16.61
C ARG A 113 -5.16 8.38 -16.56
N LEU A 114 -4.88 7.86 -15.36
CA LEU A 114 -4.50 6.46 -15.20
C LEU A 114 -5.75 5.57 -15.12
N VAL A 115 -5.71 4.46 -15.86
CA VAL A 115 -6.75 3.41 -15.83
C VAL A 115 -6.09 2.08 -15.51
N PHE A 116 -6.46 1.49 -14.36
CA PHE A 116 -5.88 0.23 -13.91
C PHE A 116 -6.69 -0.95 -14.44
N LEU A 117 -6.04 -1.83 -15.23
CA LEU A 117 -6.62 -3.03 -15.83
C LEU A 117 -5.77 -4.28 -15.53
N GLY A 118 -6.34 -5.47 -15.82
CA GLY A 118 -5.66 -6.74 -15.56
C GLY A 118 -5.64 -7.15 -14.10
N CYS A 119 -6.42 -6.49 -13.25
CA CYS A 119 -6.58 -6.83 -11.83
C CYS A 119 -7.79 -7.72 -11.56
N ASN A 120 -8.60 -8.02 -12.57
CA ASN A 120 -9.75 -8.92 -12.51
C ASN A 120 -10.09 -9.47 -13.90
N LEU A 121 -11.04 -10.43 -13.96
CA LEU A 121 -11.53 -11.06 -15.20
C LEU A 121 -13.01 -10.73 -15.47
N CYS A 122 -13.53 -9.62 -14.92
CA CYS A 122 -14.91 -9.20 -15.15
C CYS A 122 -15.06 -8.56 -16.54
N PRO A 123 -15.86 -9.16 -17.47
CA PRO A 123 -16.00 -8.64 -18.82
C PRO A 123 -16.68 -7.28 -18.87
N ASP A 124 -17.66 -7.05 -18.00
CA ASP A 124 -18.39 -5.78 -17.94
C ASP A 124 -17.49 -4.65 -17.47
N TYR A 125 -16.64 -4.92 -16.43
CA TYR A 125 -15.66 -3.96 -15.97
C TYR A 125 -14.67 -3.59 -17.08
N LEU A 126 -14.08 -4.59 -17.76
CA LEU A 126 -13.14 -4.36 -18.84
C LEU A 126 -13.79 -3.57 -19.99
N SER A 127 -14.98 -3.98 -20.42
CA SER A 127 -15.72 -3.30 -21.49
C SER A 127 -16.02 -1.84 -21.16
N ASN A 128 -16.48 -1.55 -19.94
CA ASN A 128 -16.80 -0.19 -19.52
C ASN A 128 -15.54 0.68 -19.41
N GLN A 129 -14.42 0.14 -18.94
CA GLN A 129 -13.17 0.87 -18.91
C GLN A 129 -12.67 1.18 -20.33
N LEU A 130 -12.69 0.23 -21.25
CA LEU A 130 -12.32 0.44 -22.66
C LEU A 130 -13.18 1.52 -23.32
N LYS A 131 -14.52 1.49 -23.13
CA LYS A 131 -15.42 2.54 -23.62
C LYS A 131 -15.05 3.93 -23.09
N SER A 132 -14.62 4.03 -21.84
CA SER A 132 -14.21 5.31 -21.24
C SER A 132 -12.92 5.91 -21.85
N LEU A 133 -12.24 5.13 -22.68
CA LEU A 133 -11.01 5.50 -23.40
C LEU A 133 -11.26 5.87 -24.87
N GLU A 134 -12.49 5.83 -25.36
CA GLU A 134 -12.82 6.20 -26.74
C GLU A 134 -12.36 7.63 -27.07
N GLY A 135 -11.71 7.77 -28.22
CA GLY A 135 -11.17 9.05 -28.70
C GLY A 135 -9.94 9.58 -27.95
N LYS A 136 -9.34 8.79 -27.06
CA LYS A 136 -8.13 9.18 -26.31
C LYS A 136 -6.87 8.63 -26.98
N ARG A 137 -5.79 9.40 -26.94
CA ARG A 137 -4.44 8.91 -27.24
C ARG A 137 -3.94 8.12 -26.05
N LEU A 138 -3.66 6.83 -26.28
CA LEU A 138 -3.35 5.90 -25.20
C LEU A 138 -1.85 5.66 -25.03
N GLY A 139 -1.41 5.65 -23.76
CA GLY A 139 -0.20 5.00 -23.33
C GLY A 139 -0.52 3.70 -22.59
N VAL A 140 0.43 2.79 -22.50
CA VAL A 140 0.30 1.52 -21.76
C VAL A 140 1.56 1.30 -20.92
N ILE A 141 1.37 1.05 -19.62
CA ILE A 141 2.40 0.54 -18.73
C ILE A 141 1.97 -0.88 -18.34
N VAL A 142 2.69 -1.88 -18.83
CA VAL A 142 2.38 -3.29 -18.53
C VAL A 142 3.41 -3.86 -17.57
N ILE A 143 2.93 -4.42 -16.45
CA ILE A 143 3.76 -4.83 -15.33
C ILE A 143 3.56 -6.31 -15.03
N SER A 144 4.54 -7.13 -15.37
CA SER A 144 4.54 -8.56 -15.08
C SER A 144 5.96 -9.14 -15.16
N LYS A 145 6.43 -9.76 -14.08
CA LYS A 145 7.77 -10.35 -14.06
C LYS A 145 7.94 -11.46 -15.09
N SER A 146 6.96 -12.36 -15.21
CA SER A 146 7.01 -13.48 -16.18
C SER A 146 6.34 -13.18 -17.52
N GLY A 147 5.42 -12.23 -17.56
CA GLY A 147 4.56 -11.98 -18.71
C GLY A 147 3.47 -13.03 -18.94
N THR A 148 3.39 -14.07 -18.11
CA THR A 148 2.44 -15.20 -18.26
C THR A 148 1.33 -15.20 -17.23
N THR A 149 1.25 -14.20 -16.35
CA THR A 149 0.12 -14.03 -15.43
C THR A 149 -1.13 -13.78 -16.24
N THR A 150 -2.18 -14.58 -16.00
CA THR A 150 -3.35 -14.70 -16.89
C THR A 150 -4.08 -13.37 -17.06
N GLU A 151 -4.42 -12.71 -15.96
CA GLU A 151 -5.24 -11.51 -15.95
C GLU A 151 -4.56 -10.33 -16.68
N PRO A 152 -3.30 -9.94 -16.38
CA PRO A 152 -2.58 -8.90 -17.13
C PRO A 152 -2.36 -9.27 -18.60
N ALA A 153 -2.06 -10.54 -18.92
CA ALA A 153 -1.84 -10.96 -20.29
C ALA A 153 -3.13 -10.85 -21.15
N ILE A 154 -4.28 -11.20 -20.58
CA ILE A 154 -5.60 -11.01 -21.23
C ILE A 154 -5.89 -9.52 -21.40
N ALA A 155 -5.69 -8.71 -20.37
CA ALA A 155 -5.93 -7.28 -20.42
C ALA A 155 -5.08 -6.58 -21.48
N LEU A 156 -3.77 -6.90 -21.56
CA LEU A 156 -2.88 -6.34 -22.58
C LEU A 156 -3.39 -6.64 -23.99
N ARG A 157 -3.71 -7.90 -24.28
CA ARG A 157 -4.26 -8.31 -25.58
C ARG A 157 -5.55 -7.57 -25.90
N ALA A 158 -6.46 -7.45 -24.91
CA ALA A 158 -7.74 -6.79 -25.10
C ALA A 158 -7.58 -5.29 -25.36
N VAL A 159 -6.69 -4.59 -24.63
CA VAL A 159 -6.42 -3.16 -24.82
C VAL A 159 -5.83 -2.89 -26.20
N LEU A 160 -4.82 -3.65 -26.60
CA LEU A 160 -4.14 -3.44 -27.90
C LEU A 160 -5.06 -3.77 -29.08
N ASP A 161 -5.84 -4.87 -29.00
CA ASP A 161 -6.80 -5.22 -30.03
C ASP A 161 -7.95 -4.21 -30.14
N TRP A 162 -8.48 -3.77 -28.98
CA TRP A 162 -9.51 -2.74 -28.93
C TRP A 162 -9.04 -1.42 -29.57
N ALA A 163 -7.85 -0.91 -29.18
CA ALA A 163 -7.31 0.32 -29.75
C ALA A 163 -7.11 0.22 -31.27
N ARG A 164 -6.61 -0.92 -31.77
CA ARG A 164 -6.49 -1.20 -33.19
C ARG A 164 -7.84 -1.16 -33.91
N ARG A 165 -8.90 -1.76 -33.32
CA ARG A 165 -10.27 -1.75 -33.90
C ARG A 165 -10.88 -0.35 -33.92
N GLN A 166 -10.49 0.54 -32.99
CA GLN A 166 -10.91 1.95 -33.01
C GLN A 166 -10.17 2.78 -34.09
N GLY A 167 -9.23 2.19 -34.83
CA GLY A 167 -8.38 2.91 -35.79
C GLY A 167 -7.29 3.78 -35.17
N ALA A 168 -7.05 3.64 -33.85
CA ALA A 168 -6.05 4.37 -33.08
C ALA A 168 -5.15 3.37 -32.32
N PRO A 169 -4.30 2.58 -33.02
CA PRO A 169 -3.40 1.63 -32.35
C PRO A 169 -2.45 2.36 -31.40
N VAL A 170 -2.12 1.74 -30.27
CA VAL A 170 -1.12 2.29 -29.34
C VAL A 170 0.26 2.19 -30.02
N GLU A 171 0.95 3.29 -30.13
CA GLU A 171 2.29 3.34 -30.71
C GLU A 171 3.29 2.63 -29.80
N ALA A 172 4.29 1.97 -30.38
CA ALA A 172 5.32 1.26 -29.63
C ALA A 172 6.05 2.16 -28.62
N GLY A 173 6.29 3.43 -28.97
CA GLY A 173 6.88 4.44 -28.10
C GLY A 173 6.03 4.81 -26.87
N HIS A 174 4.73 4.54 -26.90
CA HIS A 174 3.81 4.80 -25.80
C HIS A 174 3.56 3.55 -24.93
N ILE A 175 4.27 2.45 -25.17
CA ILE A 175 4.17 1.22 -24.37
C ILE A 175 5.47 1.04 -23.61
N VAL A 176 5.34 0.87 -22.29
CA VAL A 176 6.47 0.55 -21.39
C VAL A 176 6.17 -0.74 -20.67
N ALA A 177 7.02 -1.74 -20.84
CA ALA A 177 6.99 -3.01 -20.13
C ALA A 177 7.90 -2.94 -18.89
N ILE A 178 7.33 -3.20 -17.72
CA ILE A 178 8.10 -3.36 -16.47
C ILE A 178 8.13 -4.85 -16.16
N THR A 179 9.29 -5.49 -16.35
CA THR A 179 9.40 -6.93 -16.39
C THR A 179 10.76 -7.44 -15.87
N ASP A 180 11.06 -8.72 -16.04
CA ASP A 180 12.37 -9.30 -15.74
C ASP A 180 13.45 -8.72 -16.68
N ALA A 181 14.67 -8.62 -16.20
CA ALA A 181 15.77 -8.03 -16.95
C ALA A 181 16.22 -8.83 -18.18
N GLU A 182 16.07 -10.17 -18.13
CA GLU A 182 16.73 -11.06 -19.06
C GLU A 182 15.78 -12.02 -19.78
N LYS A 183 14.62 -12.32 -19.19
CA LYS A 183 13.74 -13.41 -19.64
C LYS A 183 12.28 -13.20 -19.34
N GLY A 184 11.45 -13.96 -20.04
CA GLY A 184 10.00 -13.99 -19.83
C GLY A 184 9.22 -13.50 -21.04
N ALA A 185 7.97 -13.95 -21.15
CA ALA A 185 7.15 -13.68 -22.33
C ALA A 185 6.96 -12.17 -22.57
N LEU A 186 6.83 -11.35 -21.50
CA LEU A 186 6.69 -9.92 -21.64
C LEU A 186 8.02 -9.25 -22.06
N HIS A 187 9.16 -9.72 -21.52
CA HIS A 187 10.48 -9.26 -21.92
C HIS A 187 10.73 -9.50 -23.42
N ASP A 188 10.45 -10.72 -23.89
CA ASP A 188 10.69 -11.11 -25.28
C ASP A 188 9.76 -10.34 -26.25
N GLU A 189 8.48 -10.17 -25.85
CA GLU A 189 7.51 -9.39 -26.61
C GLU A 189 7.92 -7.91 -26.69
N ALA A 190 8.30 -7.30 -25.57
CA ALA A 190 8.73 -5.89 -25.54
C ALA A 190 9.93 -5.65 -26.45
N LYS A 191 10.92 -6.56 -26.44
CA LYS A 191 12.06 -6.50 -27.37
C LYS A 191 11.63 -6.65 -28.82
N ALA A 192 10.78 -7.60 -29.13
CA ALA A 192 10.33 -7.87 -30.50
C ALA A 192 9.53 -6.70 -31.09
N GLN A 193 8.75 -6.00 -30.24
CA GLN A 193 7.89 -4.89 -30.65
C GLN A 193 8.54 -3.50 -30.48
N GLY A 194 9.75 -3.42 -29.94
CA GLY A 194 10.44 -2.15 -29.71
C GLY A 194 9.77 -1.28 -28.63
N TRP A 195 9.14 -1.87 -27.63
CA TRP A 195 8.55 -1.15 -26.49
C TRP A 195 9.64 -0.62 -25.56
N GLY A 196 9.31 0.43 -24.80
CA GLY A 196 10.11 0.83 -23.66
C GLY A 196 10.19 -0.29 -22.61
N MET A 197 11.31 -0.40 -21.91
CA MET A 197 11.51 -1.45 -20.92
C MET A 197 12.10 -0.90 -19.63
N MET A 198 11.55 -1.35 -18.49
CA MET A 198 12.12 -1.15 -17.16
C MET A 198 12.17 -2.48 -16.40
N VAL A 199 13.08 -2.57 -15.44
CA VAL A 199 13.36 -3.83 -14.74
C VAL A 199 12.65 -3.89 -13.40
N ILE A 200 12.00 -5.02 -13.13
CA ILE A 200 11.60 -5.42 -11.78
C ILE A 200 12.82 -6.06 -11.11
N PRO A 201 13.36 -5.49 -10.02
CA PRO A 201 14.51 -6.10 -9.34
C PRO A 201 14.21 -7.56 -8.96
N SER A 202 15.12 -8.47 -9.29
CA SER A 202 14.92 -9.91 -9.06
C SER A 202 14.81 -10.26 -7.58
N ASN A 203 15.44 -9.46 -6.73
CA ASN A 203 15.51 -9.58 -5.28
C ASN A 203 14.46 -8.76 -4.52
N VAL A 204 13.38 -8.32 -5.19
CA VAL A 204 12.23 -7.66 -4.57
C VAL A 204 10.96 -8.45 -4.87
N GLY A 205 10.20 -8.77 -3.82
CA GLY A 205 8.90 -9.44 -3.92
C GLY A 205 7.80 -8.50 -4.40
N GLY A 206 6.73 -9.04 -5.02
CA GLY A 206 5.66 -8.21 -5.60
C GLY A 206 5.01 -7.23 -4.63
N ARG A 207 4.68 -7.64 -3.41
CA ARG A 207 4.05 -6.78 -2.39
C ARG A 207 5.01 -5.80 -1.71
N TYR A 208 6.32 -5.90 -1.96
CA TYR A 208 7.38 -4.98 -1.55
C TYR A 208 7.89 -4.10 -2.70
N SER A 209 7.19 -4.10 -3.85
CA SER A 209 7.72 -3.50 -5.08
C SER A 209 7.23 -2.09 -5.38
N VAL A 210 6.40 -1.48 -4.53
CA VAL A 210 5.81 -0.18 -4.81
C VAL A 210 6.84 0.94 -4.99
N LEU A 211 7.97 0.86 -4.32
CA LEU A 211 9.09 1.81 -4.44
C LEU A 211 10.08 1.46 -5.58
N THR A 212 9.81 0.40 -6.36
CA THR A 212 10.54 0.08 -7.60
C THR A 212 9.90 0.79 -8.81
N PRO A 213 10.42 0.64 -10.04
CA PRO A 213 9.75 1.13 -11.24
C PRO A 213 8.29 0.72 -11.36
N VAL A 214 7.89 -0.40 -10.74
CA VAL A 214 6.50 -0.91 -10.68
C VAL A 214 5.51 0.14 -10.16
N GLY A 215 5.85 0.84 -9.10
CA GLY A 215 5.02 1.93 -8.55
C GLY A 215 5.47 3.29 -9.05
N ILE A 216 6.77 3.54 -9.10
CA ILE A 216 7.32 4.88 -9.34
C ILE A 216 6.99 5.39 -10.74
N LEU A 217 7.08 4.57 -11.81
CA LEU A 217 6.75 5.04 -13.16
C LEU A 217 5.28 5.47 -13.30
N PRO A 218 4.27 4.66 -12.93
CA PRO A 218 2.88 5.11 -13.00
C PRO A 218 2.61 6.37 -12.17
N LEU A 219 3.22 6.50 -10.99
CA LEU A 219 3.07 7.65 -10.11
C LEU A 219 3.65 8.93 -10.73
N ALA A 220 4.85 8.84 -11.30
CA ALA A 220 5.48 9.96 -12.00
C ALA A 220 4.67 10.41 -13.23
N VAL A 221 4.13 9.44 -13.98
CA VAL A 221 3.23 9.72 -15.11
C VAL A 221 1.95 10.40 -14.64
N ALA A 222 1.37 10.01 -13.50
CA ALA A 222 0.24 10.69 -12.90
C ALA A 222 0.55 12.12 -12.44
N GLY A 223 1.84 12.46 -12.27
CA GLY A 223 2.29 13.77 -11.80
C GLY A 223 2.55 13.86 -10.30
N ILE A 224 2.50 12.72 -9.61
CA ILE A 224 2.85 12.65 -8.19
C ILE A 224 4.36 12.87 -8.03
N ASN A 225 4.76 13.65 -7.05
CA ASN A 225 6.17 13.89 -6.73
C ASN A 225 6.83 12.64 -6.17
N VAL A 226 7.43 11.84 -7.06
CA VAL A 226 8.10 10.58 -6.68
C VAL A 226 9.44 10.81 -5.97
N VAL A 227 10.04 11.99 -6.13
CA VAL A 227 11.24 12.37 -5.37
C VAL A 227 10.89 12.52 -3.90
N ASP A 228 9.80 13.24 -3.57
CA ASP A 228 9.33 13.36 -2.19
C ASP A 228 8.93 12.00 -1.62
N LEU A 229 8.25 11.15 -2.41
CA LEU A 229 7.86 9.80 -1.99
C LEU A 229 9.09 8.96 -1.59
N LEU A 230 10.09 8.92 -2.46
CA LEU A 230 11.33 8.18 -2.20
C LEU A 230 12.15 8.80 -1.07
N SER A 231 12.17 10.13 -0.96
CA SER A 231 12.87 10.83 0.13
C SER A 231 12.26 10.51 1.50
N GLY A 232 10.93 10.39 1.57
CA GLY A 232 10.27 9.94 2.82
C GLY A 232 10.63 8.51 3.19
N ALA A 233 10.63 7.61 2.21
CA ALA A 233 11.04 6.23 2.40
C ALA A 233 12.53 6.09 2.76
N GLU A 234 13.40 6.88 2.10
CA GLU A 234 14.85 6.95 2.39
C GLU A 234 15.12 7.45 3.82
N LEU A 235 14.39 8.46 4.28
CA LEU A 235 14.52 8.93 5.66
C LEU A 235 14.23 7.79 6.65
N CYS A 236 13.16 7.03 6.44
CA CYS A 236 12.82 5.88 7.29
C CYS A 236 13.92 4.80 7.23
N GLU A 237 14.42 4.49 6.03
CA GLU A 237 15.55 3.56 5.81
C GLU A 237 16.78 4.01 6.61
N GLN A 238 17.17 5.29 6.50
CA GLN A 238 18.34 5.84 7.15
C GLN A 238 18.20 5.84 8.68
N GLU A 239 17.03 6.23 9.20
CA GLU A 239 16.75 6.20 10.64
C GLU A 239 16.85 4.78 11.19
N TYR A 240 16.30 3.79 10.51
CA TYR A 240 16.34 2.40 10.98
C TYR A 240 17.73 1.78 10.85
N ARG A 241 18.53 2.24 9.91
CA ARG A 241 19.92 1.83 9.76
C ARG A 241 20.82 2.45 10.84
N THR A 242 20.65 3.74 11.12
CA THR A 242 21.52 4.48 12.08
C THR A 242 21.17 4.19 13.53
N ARG A 243 19.88 4.00 13.86
CA ARG A 243 19.38 3.65 15.19
C ARG A 243 19.46 2.15 15.46
N SER A 244 20.61 1.52 15.14
CA SER A 244 20.75 0.05 15.17
C SER A 244 20.60 -0.56 16.57
N LYS A 245 20.87 0.20 17.63
CA LYS A 245 20.74 -0.25 19.04
C LYS A 245 19.43 0.16 19.70
N ASP A 246 18.67 1.06 19.08
CA ASP A 246 17.42 1.56 19.65
C ASP A 246 16.25 0.72 19.15
N VAL A 247 15.19 0.66 19.93
CA VAL A 247 13.90 0.18 19.47
C VAL A 247 13.30 1.24 18.56
N VAL A 248 13.06 0.89 17.28
CA VAL A 248 12.43 1.78 16.29
C VAL A 248 10.93 1.55 16.23
N GLU A 249 10.21 2.50 15.64
CA GLU A 249 8.76 2.53 15.58
C GLU A 249 8.19 1.25 14.92
N ALA A 250 8.84 0.73 13.86
CA ALA A 250 8.43 -0.53 13.22
C ALA A 250 8.57 -1.75 14.15
N GLN A 251 9.57 -1.75 15.06
CA GLN A 251 9.70 -2.80 16.09
C GLN A 251 8.59 -2.69 17.13
N GLN A 252 8.26 -1.47 17.58
CA GLN A 252 7.17 -1.25 18.54
C GLN A 252 5.84 -1.71 17.96
N TYR A 253 5.56 -1.34 16.71
CA TYR A 253 4.33 -1.75 16.03
C TYR A 253 4.26 -3.27 15.83
N ALA A 254 5.34 -3.89 15.33
CA ALA A 254 5.40 -5.34 15.18
C ALA A 254 5.27 -6.06 16.53
N ALA A 255 5.92 -5.56 17.58
CA ALA A 255 5.81 -6.12 18.93
C ALA A 255 4.39 -6.05 19.46
N TRP A 256 3.71 -4.90 19.32
CA TRP A 256 2.33 -4.74 19.73
C TRP A 256 1.40 -5.72 19.00
N ARG A 257 1.52 -5.87 17.69
CA ARG A 257 0.78 -6.87 16.90
C ARG A 257 1.01 -8.30 17.41
N LEU A 258 2.26 -8.66 17.68
CA LEU A 258 2.63 -9.99 18.21
C LEU A 258 2.09 -10.25 19.62
N VAL A 259 2.01 -9.22 20.48
CA VAL A 259 1.38 -9.32 21.80
C VAL A 259 -0.12 -9.57 21.65
N GLN A 260 -0.80 -8.83 20.77
CA GLN A 260 -2.22 -9.06 20.49
C GLN A 260 -2.48 -10.46 19.94
N TYR A 261 -1.65 -10.90 18.98
CA TYR A 261 -1.71 -12.26 18.44
C TYR A 261 -1.53 -13.32 19.53
N GLY A 262 -0.56 -13.15 20.42
CA GLY A 262 -0.32 -14.05 21.57
C GLY A 262 -1.48 -14.10 22.57
N GLN A 263 -2.32 -13.06 22.62
CA GLN A 263 -3.55 -13.01 23.41
C GLN A 263 -4.77 -13.59 22.69
N GLY A 264 -4.59 -14.21 21.52
CA GLY A 264 -5.65 -14.83 20.73
C GLY A 264 -6.47 -13.87 19.88
N ARG A 265 -6.02 -12.63 19.69
CA ARG A 265 -6.61 -11.70 18.72
C ARG A 265 -6.00 -11.93 17.36
N LEU A 266 -6.77 -12.56 16.48
CA LEU A 266 -6.30 -13.07 15.18
C LEU A 266 -6.65 -12.16 14.02
N VAL A 267 -7.41 -11.08 14.26
CA VAL A 267 -7.87 -10.17 13.21
C VAL A 267 -7.46 -8.74 13.55
N GLU A 268 -6.72 -8.11 12.65
CA GLU A 268 -6.36 -6.71 12.76
C GLU A 268 -7.27 -5.85 11.90
N LEU A 269 -7.93 -4.87 12.52
CA LEU A 269 -8.71 -3.85 11.84
C LEU A 269 -7.83 -2.62 11.55
N LEU A 270 -7.45 -2.39 10.31
CA LEU A 270 -6.90 -1.12 9.88
C LEU A 270 -8.04 -0.14 9.59
N ALA A 271 -8.25 0.82 10.49
CA ALA A 271 -9.26 1.86 10.35
C ALA A 271 -8.62 3.19 9.91
N THR A 272 -9.21 3.84 8.91
CA THR A 272 -8.82 5.19 8.50
C THR A 272 -10.01 6.14 8.60
N TYR A 273 -9.76 7.38 9.01
CA TYR A 273 -10.75 8.46 9.04
C TYR A 273 -10.63 9.41 7.84
N THR A 274 -9.83 9.01 6.87
CA THR A 274 -9.61 9.72 5.61
C THR A 274 -9.98 8.78 4.45
N PRO A 275 -11.12 8.96 3.77
CA PRO A 275 -11.60 8.04 2.72
C PRO A 275 -10.58 7.79 1.61
N TYR A 276 -9.74 8.76 1.30
CA TYR A 276 -8.64 8.62 0.32
C TYR A 276 -7.62 7.54 0.67
N MET A 277 -7.57 7.11 1.93
CA MET A 277 -6.65 6.06 2.39
C MET A 277 -7.21 4.63 2.23
N ALA A 278 -8.41 4.47 1.68
CA ALA A 278 -9.00 3.14 1.44
C ALA A 278 -8.11 2.25 0.56
N GLY A 279 -7.53 2.82 -0.50
CA GLY A 279 -6.58 2.10 -1.36
C GLY A 279 -5.31 1.66 -0.62
N MET A 280 -4.80 2.49 0.30
CA MET A 280 -3.66 2.15 1.14
C MET A 280 -3.99 1.00 2.10
N ALA A 281 -5.21 0.96 2.61
CA ALA A 281 -5.67 -0.16 3.43
C ALA A 281 -5.78 -1.48 2.63
N GLU A 282 -6.13 -1.44 1.35
CA GLU A 282 -6.10 -2.61 0.46
C GLU A 282 -4.66 -3.09 0.22
N TRP A 283 -3.70 -2.17 -0.01
CA TRP A 283 -2.29 -2.52 -0.12
C TRP A 283 -1.75 -3.13 1.19
N TYR A 284 -2.12 -2.56 2.34
CA TYR A 284 -1.79 -3.09 3.66
C TYR A 284 -2.27 -4.55 3.83
N LYS A 285 -3.52 -4.85 3.41
CA LYS A 285 -4.06 -6.21 3.47
C LYS A 285 -3.20 -7.18 2.66
N GLN A 286 -2.79 -6.82 1.45
CA GLN A 286 -1.89 -7.66 0.68
C GLN A 286 -0.55 -7.84 1.37
N LEU A 287 0.06 -6.75 1.83
CA LEU A 287 1.38 -6.79 2.48
C LEU A 287 1.39 -7.77 3.65
N PHE A 288 0.47 -7.63 4.59
CA PHE A 288 0.45 -8.45 5.80
C PHE A 288 -0.14 -9.85 5.58
N ALA A 289 -1.29 -9.98 4.93
CA ALA A 289 -1.93 -11.29 4.77
C ALA A 289 -1.07 -12.28 3.96
N GLU A 290 -0.53 -11.82 2.83
CA GLU A 290 0.30 -12.67 1.96
C GLU A 290 1.67 -12.98 2.58
N SER A 291 2.16 -12.10 3.48
CA SER A 291 3.43 -12.31 4.18
C SER A 291 3.29 -13.21 5.40
N GLU A 292 2.25 -13.03 6.22
CA GLU A 292 2.08 -13.74 7.50
C GLU A 292 1.28 -15.03 7.38
N GLY A 293 0.29 -15.10 6.48
CA GLY A 293 -0.69 -16.18 6.38
C GLY A 293 -0.10 -17.50 5.88
N LYS A 294 0.74 -18.15 6.68
CA LYS A 294 1.45 -19.40 6.35
C LYS A 294 1.52 -20.32 7.55
N ASP A 295 1.59 -21.63 7.32
CA ASP A 295 1.78 -22.64 8.36
C ASP A 295 0.72 -22.59 9.48
N GLY A 296 -0.51 -22.18 9.15
CA GLY A 296 -1.58 -21.98 10.13
C GLY A 296 -1.37 -20.80 11.09
N LYS A 297 -0.49 -19.86 10.75
CA LYS A 297 -0.15 -18.66 11.52
C LYS A 297 -0.58 -17.39 10.80
N GLY A 298 -0.41 -16.26 11.47
CA GLY A 298 -0.62 -14.93 10.92
C GLY A 298 -1.84 -14.22 11.49
N VAL A 299 -1.81 -12.91 11.42
CA VAL A 299 -2.93 -12.03 11.74
C VAL A 299 -3.67 -11.71 10.45
N PHE A 300 -4.99 -11.91 10.44
CA PHE A 300 -5.80 -11.63 9.26
C PHE A 300 -6.19 -10.14 9.21
N PRO A 301 -5.69 -9.36 8.24
CA PRO A 301 -5.97 -7.94 8.17
C PRO A 301 -7.33 -7.70 7.49
N ILE A 302 -8.13 -6.83 8.11
CA ILE A 302 -9.32 -6.23 7.52
C ILE A 302 -9.19 -4.71 7.53
N SER A 303 -10.06 -4.02 6.82
CA SER A 303 -10.05 -2.55 6.77
C SER A 303 -11.43 -1.96 6.93
N ALA A 304 -11.48 -0.72 7.45
CA ALA A 304 -12.68 0.09 7.52
C ALA A 304 -12.37 1.57 7.26
N VAL A 305 -13.33 2.26 6.66
CA VAL A 305 -13.31 3.73 6.51
C VAL A 305 -14.30 4.32 7.50
N PHE A 306 -13.81 4.80 8.61
CA PHE A 306 -14.63 5.46 9.62
C PHE A 306 -14.81 6.95 9.25
N THR A 307 -15.94 7.59 9.60
CA THR A 307 -17.09 7.11 10.40
C THR A 307 -18.07 6.23 9.63
N THR A 308 -17.98 6.16 8.29
CA THR A 308 -18.94 5.42 7.44
C THR A 308 -19.19 4.00 7.95
N ASP A 309 -18.13 3.23 8.15
CA ASP A 309 -18.24 1.81 8.55
C ASP A 309 -18.60 1.61 10.03
N LEU A 310 -18.62 2.65 10.86
CA LEU A 310 -19.24 2.57 12.19
C LEU A 310 -20.74 2.34 12.09
N HIS A 311 -21.39 2.82 11.02
CA HIS A 311 -22.82 2.62 10.77
C HIS A 311 -23.16 1.24 10.17
N SER A 312 -22.14 0.43 9.83
CA SER A 312 -22.32 -0.94 9.32
C SER A 312 -21.68 -1.98 10.22
N LEU A 313 -20.45 -1.78 10.66
CA LEU A 313 -19.63 -2.75 11.40
C LEU A 313 -19.48 -2.41 12.89
N GLY A 314 -19.80 -1.16 13.30
CA GLY A 314 -19.54 -0.66 14.65
C GLY A 314 -20.17 -1.51 15.74
N GLN A 315 -21.41 -2.01 15.53
CA GLN A 315 -22.07 -2.91 16.50
C GLN A 315 -21.26 -4.20 16.73
N TYR A 316 -20.70 -4.79 15.66
CA TYR A 316 -19.92 -6.02 15.78
C TYR A 316 -18.59 -5.77 16.49
N PHE A 317 -17.91 -4.69 16.15
CA PHE A 317 -16.64 -4.32 16.82
C PHE A 317 -16.87 -4.06 18.31
N GLN A 318 -18.00 -3.44 18.67
CA GLN A 318 -18.31 -3.13 20.08
C GLN A 318 -18.72 -4.35 20.90
N GLN A 319 -19.52 -5.27 20.35
CA GLN A 319 -20.17 -6.34 21.12
C GLN A 319 -20.04 -7.74 20.49
N GLY A 320 -19.38 -7.89 19.32
CA GLY A 320 -19.15 -9.19 18.69
C GLY A 320 -18.04 -10.00 19.36
N HIS A 321 -17.51 -10.99 18.67
CA HIS A 321 -16.41 -11.82 19.18
C HIS A 321 -15.12 -10.99 19.40
N ARG A 322 -14.37 -11.32 20.47
CA ARG A 322 -13.15 -10.60 20.87
C ARG A 322 -11.90 -11.12 20.14
N LEU A 323 -12.00 -11.29 18.82
CA LEU A 323 -10.90 -11.73 17.96
C LEU A 323 -10.09 -10.56 17.36
N PHE A 324 -10.53 -9.32 17.63
CA PHE A 324 -10.03 -8.13 16.96
C PHE A 324 -9.09 -7.31 17.85
N PHE A 325 -8.16 -6.65 17.19
CA PHE A 325 -7.46 -5.47 17.68
C PHE A 325 -7.41 -4.44 16.54
N GLY A 326 -7.18 -3.16 16.83
CA GLY A 326 -7.28 -2.09 15.84
C GLY A 326 -5.98 -1.34 15.62
N THR A 327 -5.69 -0.97 14.37
CA THR A 327 -4.70 0.03 14.00
C THR A 327 -5.44 1.19 13.34
N HIS A 328 -5.35 2.39 13.90
CA HIS A 328 -6.01 3.58 13.38
C HIS A 328 -5.00 4.49 12.68
N LEU A 329 -5.23 4.82 11.42
CA LEU A 329 -4.37 5.68 10.63
C LEU A 329 -4.98 7.09 10.53
N GLN A 330 -4.22 8.11 10.93
CA GLN A 330 -4.67 9.49 10.95
C GLN A 330 -3.54 10.48 10.60
N PHE A 331 -3.93 11.73 10.33
CA PHE A 331 -3.02 12.82 10.00
C PHE A 331 -3.17 13.97 11.02
N ASP A 332 -2.04 14.58 11.43
CA ASP A 332 -2.06 15.71 12.35
C ASP A 332 -2.68 16.97 11.72
N ALA A 333 -2.51 17.15 10.41
CA ALA A 333 -3.03 18.28 9.66
C ALA A 333 -3.78 17.86 8.40
N PRO A 334 -4.97 18.43 8.12
CA PRO A 334 -5.69 18.26 6.88
C PRO A 334 -5.07 19.09 5.75
N LEU A 335 -5.37 18.73 4.49
CA LEU A 335 -5.00 19.57 3.33
C LEU A 335 -5.95 20.76 3.13
N SER A 336 -7.17 20.67 3.66
CA SER A 336 -8.19 21.71 3.52
C SER A 336 -8.85 21.95 4.86
N ARG A 337 -9.18 23.21 5.16
CA ARG A 337 -9.94 23.59 6.33
C ARG A 337 -11.40 23.78 5.98
N VAL A 338 -12.28 23.11 6.72
CA VAL A 338 -13.72 23.23 6.59
C VAL A 338 -14.31 23.42 7.99
N GLU A 339 -15.08 24.49 8.18
CA GLU A 339 -15.79 24.76 9.42
C GLU A 339 -17.28 24.44 9.28
N VAL A 340 -17.89 23.94 10.34
CA VAL A 340 -19.35 23.72 10.37
C VAL A 340 -20.08 25.05 10.30
N PRO A 341 -20.93 25.29 9.28
CA PRO A 341 -21.58 26.57 9.11
C PRO A 341 -22.62 26.82 10.22
N GLN A 342 -22.75 28.10 10.60
CA GLN A 342 -23.82 28.54 11.47
C GLN A 342 -25.16 28.47 10.72
N GLN A 343 -26.17 27.85 11.31
CA GLN A 343 -27.54 27.81 10.80
C GLN A 343 -28.40 28.86 11.47
N SER A 344 -29.42 29.38 10.76
CA SER A 344 -30.41 30.33 11.32
C SER A 344 -31.37 29.66 12.30
N SER A 345 -31.52 28.33 12.20
CA SER A 345 -32.31 27.51 13.14
C SER A 345 -31.46 26.33 13.64
N ASN A 346 -31.81 25.80 14.80
CA ASN A 346 -31.17 24.63 15.40
C ASN A 346 -32.10 23.40 15.35
N GLY A 347 -32.87 23.25 14.26
CA GLY A 347 -33.86 22.18 14.14
C GLY A 347 -33.23 20.76 14.09
N ASP A 348 -31.97 20.67 13.69
CA ASP A 348 -31.17 19.43 13.69
C ASP A 348 -30.43 19.16 15.02
N GLY A 349 -30.46 20.09 15.96
CA GLY A 349 -29.79 20.01 17.26
C GLY A 349 -28.26 20.18 17.19
N LEU A 350 -27.68 20.52 16.03
CA LEU A 350 -26.23 20.57 15.80
C LEU A 350 -25.60 21.96 16.02
N GLY A 351 -26.36 22.95 16.55
CA GLY A 351 -25.84 24.29 16.79
C GLY A 351 -24.58 24.34 17.67
N TYR A 352 -24.34 23.36 18.52
CA TYR A 352 -23.12 23.23 19.34
C TYR A 352 -21.85 22.95 18.52
N LEU A 353 -21.98 22.54 17.25
CA LEU A 353 -20.87 22.31 16.33
C LEU A 353 -20.51 23.54 15.49
N ALA A 354 -21.37 24.56 15.44
CA ALA A 354 -21.16 25.72 14.60
C ALA A 354 -19.80 26.38 14.85
N GLY A 355 -19.07 26.68 13.78
CA GLY A 355 -17.71 27.25 13.81
C GLY A 355 -16.60 26.25 14.19
N LYS A 356 -16.92 24.99 14.50
CA LYS A 356 -15.89 23.99 14.77
C LYS A 356 -15.27 23.49 13.47
N ASP A 357 -13.96 23.28 13.52
CA ASP A 357 -13.20 22.69 12.43
C ASP A 357 -13.57 21.21 12.24
N LEU A 358 -13.85 20.80 10.99
CA LEU A 358 -14.28 19.44 10.68
C LEU A 358 -13.19 18.40 10.94
N HIS A 359 -11.89 18.77 10.77
CA HIS A 359 -10.79 17.89 11.12
C HIS A 359 -10.71 17.63 12.62
N ALA A 360 -10.92 18.66 13.44
CA ALA A 360 -10.97 18.51 14.89
C ALA A 360 -12.12 17.57 15.31
N ILE A 361 -13.29 17.71 14.68
CA ILE A 361 -14.43 16.79 14.93
C ILE A 361 -14.06 15.35 14.54
N ASN A 362 -13.37 15.16 13.42
CA ASN A 362 -12.94 13.86 12.93
C ASN A 362 -11.93 13.18 13.89
N CYS A 363 -10.98 13.96 14.45
CA CYS A 363 -10.04 13.47 15.46
C CYS A 363 -10.75 13.09 16.78
N ILE A 364 -11.79 13.87 17.18
CA ILE A 364 -12.63 13.54 18.34
C ILE A 364 -13.39 12.23 18.06
N ALA A 365 -13.96 12.06 16.87
CA ALA A 365 -14.66 10.84 16.51
C ALA A 365 -13.72 9.62 16.56
N GLN A 366 -12.47 9.76 16.13
CA GLN A 366 -11.45 8.71 16.25
C GLN A 366 -11.19 8.36 17.72
N SER A 367 -10.82 9.33 18.54
CA SER A 367 -10.46 9.06 19.95
C SER A 367 -11.63 8.48 20.73
N ALA A 368 -12.85 8.99 20.51
CA ALA A 368 -14.07 8.45 21.13
C ALA A 368 -14.35 6.99 20.70
N THR A 369 -14.14 6.67 19.41
CA THR A 369 -14.28 5.31 18.89
C THR A 369 -13.25 4.38 19.51
N GLN A 370 -11.98 4.78 19.58
CA GLN A 370 -10.93 3.98 20.19
C GLN A 370 -11.17 3.75 21.70
N GLN A 371 -11.64 4.77 22.40
CA GLN A 371 -12.02 4.64 23.81
C GLN A 371 -13.14 3.63 23.99
N ALA A 372 -14.24 3.76 23.24
CA ALA A 372 -15.36 2.83 23.29
C ALA A 372 -14.95 1.40 22.95
N HIS A 373 -14.11 1.23 21.93
CA HIS A 373 -13.57 -0.08 21.55
C HIS A 373 -12.72 -0.70 22.65
N LEU A 374 -11.84 0.08 23.31
CA LEU A 374 -11.04 -0.40 24.44
C LEU A 374 -11.92 -0.84 25.61
N GLU A 375 -12.94 -0.04 25.95
CA GLU A 375 -13.94 -0.42 26.97
C GLU A 375 -14.68 -1.72 26.61
N GLY A 376 -14.89 -1.96 25.31
CA GLY A 376 -15.40 -3.20 24.75
C GLY A 376 -14.38 -4.33 24.59
N ASN A 377 -13.16 -4.19 25.15
CA ASN A 377 -12.04 -5.15 25.01
C ASN A 377 -11.57 -5.36 23.55
N LEU A 378 -11.58 -4.28 22.74
CA LEU A 378 -10.93 -4.19 21.45
C LEU A 378 -9.86 -3.09 21.54
N PRO A 379 -8.63 -3.43 21.97
CA PRO A 379 -7.54 -2.46 22.07
C PRO A 379 -7.11 -1.99 20.67
N SER A 380 -6.68 -0.75 20.58
CA SER A 380 -6.20 -0.17 19.31
C SER A 380 -5.03 0.77 19.51
N LEU A 381 -4.10 0.77 18.55
CA LEU A 381 -2.98 1.69 18.45
C LEU A 381 -3.27 2.68 17.33
N ALA A 382 -2.85 3.95 17.47
CA ALA A 382 -2.93 4.88 16.36
C ALA A 382 -1.56 5.17 15.75
N ILE A 383 -1.51 5.20 14.42
CA ILE A 383 -0.39 5.67 13.61
C ILE A 383 -0.75 7.05 13.11
N TRP A 384 0.01 8.05 13.53
CA TRP A 384 -0.13 9.43 13.13
C TRP A 384 0.96 9.83 12.15
N LEU A 385 0.57 10.46 11.07
CA LEU A 385 1.44 11.11 10.09
C LEU A 385 1.21 12.62 10.14
N ALA A 386 2.24 13.41 9.86
CA ALA A 386 2.11 14.87 9.87
C ALA A 386 1.08 15.37 8.86
N ARG A 387 1.12 14.87 7.63
CA ARG A 387 0.23 15.23 6.52
C ARG A 387 0.03 14.08 5.54
N ARG A 388 -1.05 14.16 4.75
CA ARG A 388 -1.30 13.28 3.61
C ARG A 388 -0.61 13.86 2.37
N ASP A 389 0.66 13.56 2.20
CA ASP A 389 1.50 13.94 1.07
C ASP A 389 2.46 12.81 0.67
N ALA A 390 3.15 12.98 -0.46
CA ALA A 390 4.01 11.93 -1.01
C ALA A 390 5.13 11.54 -0.04
N PHE A 391 5.76 12.50 0.65
CA PHE A 391 6.83 12.25 1.59
C PHE A 391 6.38 11.36 2.76
N ASN A 392 5.27 11.73 3.42
CA ASN A 392 4.75 10.97 4.54
C ASN A 392 4.24 9.58 4.11
N LEU A 393 3.66 9.45 2.92
CA LEU A 393 3.27 8.14 2.38
C LEU A 393 4.47 7.26 2.05
N GLY A 394 5.55 7.82 1.53
CA GLY A 394 6.80 7.08 1.32
C GLY A 394 7.37 6.52 2.62
N TYR A 395 7.41 7.34 3.66
CA TYR A 395 7.84 6.92 5.01
C TYR A 395 6.92 5.80 5.55
N LEU A 396 5.60 5.95 5.43
CA LEU A 396 4.61 4.96 5.87
C LEU A 396 4.81 3.61 5.18
N ILE A 397 5.05 3.62 3.87
CA ILE A 397 5.26 2.40 3.08
C ILE A 397 6.46 1.63 3.61
N TYR A 398 7.62 2.28 3.74
CA TYR A 398 8.82 1.61 4.23
C TYR A 398 8.68 1.14 5.68
N PHE A 399 8.07 1.96 6.54
CA PHE A 399 7.73 1.57 7.91
C PHE A 399 6.89 0.29 7.97
N LEU A 400 5.82 0.19 7.15
CA LEU A 400 4.94 -0.97 7.15
C LEU A 400 5.61 -2.21 6.55
N GLU A 401 6.40 -2.07 5.49
CA GLU A 401 7.21 -3.15 4.92
C GLU A 401 8.19 -3.72 5.95
N TYR A 402 8.86 -2.83 6.69
CA TYR A 402 9.80 -3.24 7.72
C TYR A 402 9.13 -3.91 8.91
N ALA A 403 8.02 -3.35 9.41
CA ALA A 403 7.23 -3.94 10.48
C ALA A 403 6.66 -5.32 10.11
N CYS A 404 6.19 -5.48 8.86
CA CYS A 404 5.70 -6.74 8.33
C CYS A 404 6.81 -7.81 8.31
N ALA A 405 7.99 -7.47 7.81
CA ALA A 405 9.12 -8.40 7.79
C ALA A 405 9.50 -8.87 9.20
N LEU A 406 9.57 -7.95 10.17
CA LEU A 406 9.85 -8.28 11.58
C LEU A 406 8.78 -9.18 12.20
N SER A 407 7.51 -8.88 11.96
CA SER A 407 6.37 -9.67 12.46
C SER A 407 6.43 -11.11 11.93
N CYS A 408 6.63 -11.29 10.63
CA CYS A 408 6.77 -12.60 9.98
C CYS A 408 7.92 -13.41 10.55
N LEU A 409 9.10 -12.82 10.64
CA LEU A 409 10.29 -13.51 11.16
C LEU A 409 10.09 -13.94 12.62
N ALA A 410 9.45 -13.10 13.43
CA ALA A 410 9.14 -13.43 14.82
C ALA A 410 8.07 -14.53 14.95
N MET A 411 7.17 -14.66 13.99
CA MET A 411 6.22 -15.79 13.90
C MET A 411 6.89 -17.05 13.34
N GLY A 412 8.12 -16.96 12.84
CA GLY A 412 8.86 -18.07 12.22
C GLY A 412 8.34 -18.44 10.84
N VAL A 413 7.86 -17.44 10.06
CA VAL A 413 7.43 -17.61 8.67
C VAL A 413 8.31 -16.78 7.73
N ASN A 414 8.49 -17.23 6.49
CA ASN A 414 9.21 -16.47 5.46
C ASN A 414 8.35 -15.28 4.99
N PRO A 415 8.79 -14.01 5.13
CA PRO A 415 7.99 -12.84 4.75
C PRO A 415 7.72 -12.73 3.25
N PHE A 416 8.54 -13.33 2.39
CA PHE A 416 8.65 -12.94 0.99
C PHE A 416 8.11 -13.97 -0.01
N ASN A 417 7.83 -15.20 0.40
CA ASN A 417 7.21 -16.22 -0.44
C ASN A 417 5.69 -16.28 -0.26
N GLN A 418 4.99 -16.99 -1.13
CA GLN A 418 3.52 -17.18 -1.10
C GLN A 418 3.11 -18.53 -1.70
N PRO A 419 3.47 -19.67 -1.08
CA PRO A 419 3.23 -21.01 -1.68
C PRO A 419 1.73 -21.32 -1.85
N GLY A 420 0.86 -20.82 -0.97
CA GLY A 420 -0.56 -21.15 -0.96
C GLY A 420 -1.35 -20.68 -2.18
N VAL A 421 -0.85 -19.71 -2.96
CA VAL A 421 -1.55 -19.24 -4.17
C VAL A 421 -1.32 -20.11 -5.40
N GLU A 422 -0.43 -21.10 -5.35
CA GLU A 422 -0.14 -21.95 -6.51
C GLU A 422 -1.24 -22.99 -6.77
N ASP A 423 -1.96 -23.43 -5.74
CA ASP A 423 -3.00 -24.46 -5.88
C ASP A 423 -4.19 -23.99 -6.75
N TYR A 424 -4.73 -22.80 -6.48
CA TYR A 424 -5.84 -22.31 -7.30
C TYR A 424 -5.41 -22.05 -8.76
N LYS A 425 -4.18 -21.56 -8.97
CA LYS A 425 -3.63 -21.34 -10.32
C LYS A 425 -3.53 -22.67 -11.09
N ARG A 426 -3.05 -23.72 -10.44
CA ARG A 426 -2.96 -25.06 -11.01
C ARG A 426 -4.34 -25.50 -11.50
N HIS A 427 -5.38 -25.47 -10.64
CA HIS A 427 -6.75 -25.85 -11.01
C HIS A 427 -7.32 -24.98 -12.14
N MET A 428 -7.05 -23.68 -12.12
CA MET A 428 -7.47 -22.77 -13.20
C MET A 428 -6.80 -23.15 -14.53
N PHE A 429 -5.50 -23.40 -14.54
CA PHE A 429 -4.76 -23.78 -15.75
C PHE A 429 -5.19 -25.13 -16.31
N GLU A 430 -5.45 -26.12 -15.46
CA GLU A 430 -6.01 -27.41 -15.86
C GLU A 430 -7.36 -27.24 -16.58
N ARG A 431 -8.28 -26.48 -15.98
CA ARG A 431 -9.62 -26.24 -16.53
C ARG A 431 -9.63 -25.39 -17.81
N LEU A 432 -8.66 -24.48 -17.94
CA LEU A 432 -8.48 -23.67 -19.13
C LEU A 432 -7.70 -24.40 -20.25
N GLY A 433 -7.24 -25.62 -20.02
CA GLY A 433 -6.51 -26.40 -21.02
C GLY A 433 -5.11 -25.87 -21.30
N LYS A 434 -4.44 -25.25 -20.31
CA LYS A 434 -3.09 -24.72 -20.49
C LYS A 434 -2.10 -25.87 -20.79
N PRO A 435 -1.31 -25.78 -21.88
CA PRO A 435 -0.29 -26.79 -22.19
C PRO A 435 0.63 -27.08 -21.00
N GLY A 436 0.87 -28.37 -20.71
CA GLY A 436 1.69 -28.82 -19.57
C GLY A 436 0.94 -28.96 -18.24
N TYR A 437 -0.35 -28.62 -18.18
CA TYR A 437 -1.21 -28.77 -16.99
C TYR A 437 -2.35 -29.78 -17.20
N ILE A 438 -2.57 -30.26 -18.42
CA ILE A 438 -3.62 -31.24 -18.73
C ILE A 438 -3.15 -32.61 -18.26
N GLY A 439 -3.92 -33.25 -17.35
CA GLY A 439 -3.70 -34.64 -16.92
C GLY A 439 -2.62 -34.83 -15.85
N LYS A 440 -2.35 -33.86 -15.04
CA LYS A 440 -1.50 -33.99 -13.83
C LYS A 440 -2.34 -34.11 -12.57
#